data_a080d3a39447adcae690d4c0eef1800a
#
_entry.id   a080d3a39447adcae690d4c0eef1800a
#
_cell.length_a   1.000
_cell.length_b   1.000
_cell.length_c   1.000
_cell.angle_alpha   90.00
_cell.angle_beta   90.00
_cell.angle_gamma   90.00
#
_symmetry.space_group_name_H-M   'P 1'
#
loop_
_entity.id
_entity.type
_entity.pdbx_description
1 polymer ?
#
loop_
_entity_poly.entity_id
_entity_poly.type
_entity_poly.pdbx_seq_one_letter_code
_entity_poly.pdbx_strand_id
1 'polypeptide(L)'
;NLAESCADAIGANSLLCRVGAYYHDLGKMVRPEYYIENQYGGDNKHDGLTPVMSAKIIKNHVIDGLKLAKEYGLPKKVSDFIPMHHGTTRVEYFYRTALKSGEKVDEQQFCYPGPKPNTKETGILMICEAVEAAVRSIKDPDIFKIEEMISNIIDSRIASRQLSDCPLTMDELSKIKGKIDGSTGLLPVLRGIYHIRIEYPDSKAN
;
A
#
# COMPACT_ATOMS: atom_id res chain seq x y z
N ASN A 1 -12.22 3.30 0.32
CA ASN A 1 -12.67 3.92 -0.95
C ASN A 1 -11.76 3.57 -2.14
N LEU A 2 -10.40 3.71 -2.04
CA LEU A 2 -9.49 3.39 -3.16
C LEU A 2 -9.66 1.94 -3.64
N ALA A 3 -9.55 0.97 -2.73
CA ALA A 3 -9.62 -0.45 -3.05
C ALA A 3 -11.00 -0.86 -3.62
N GLU A 4 -12.09 -0.23 -3.15
CA GLU A 4 -13.42 -0.47 -3.71
C GLU A 4 -13.52 0.02 -5.15
N SER A 5 -13.11 1.26 -5.40
CA SER A 5 -13.13 1.84 -6.76
C SER A 5 -12.29 1.01 -7.74
N CYS A 6 -11.15 0.47 -7.30
CA CYS A 6 -10.33 -0.43 -8.10
C CYS A 6 -11.00 -1.78 -8.36
N ALA A 7 -11.67 -2.33 -7.35
CA ALA A 7 -12.41 -3.58 -7.49
C ALA A 7 -13.60 -3.42 -8.44
N ASP A 8 -14.36 -2.33 -8.33
CA ASP A 8 -15.46 -2.00 -9.24
C ASP A 8 -14.98 -1.85 -10.69
N ALA A 9 -13.79 -1.27 -10.90
CA ALA A 9 -13.21 -1.08 -12.24
C ALA A 9 -12.96 -2.40 -12.99
N ILE A 10 -12.75 -3.51 -12.27
CA ILE A 10 -12.43 -4.82 -12.86
C ILE A 10 -13.47 -5.90 -12.54
N GLY A 11 -14.58 -5.55 -11.88
CA GLY A 11 -15.62 -6.50 -11.50
C GLY A 11 -15.19 -7.49 -10.40
N ALA A 12 -14.22 -7.12 -9.54
CA ALA A 12 -13.85 -7.86 -8.34
C ALA A 12 -14.80 -7.55 -7.17
N ASN A 13 -14.62 -8.22 -6.03
CA ASN A 13 -15.49 -8.04 -4.87
C ASN A 13 -15.11 -6.77 -4.08
N SER A 14 -15.77 -5.65 -4.41
CA SER A 14 -15.49 -4.35 -3.77
C SER A 14 -15.81 -4.32 -2.28
N LEU A 15 -16.87 -5.01 -1.84
CA LEU A 15 -17.17 -5.13 -0.42
C LEU A 15 -16.08 -5.88 0.34
N LEU A 16 -15.55 -6.97 -0.23
CA LEU A 16 -14.43 -7.70 0.37
C LEU A 16 -13.17 -6.84 0.45
N CYS A 17 -12.89 -6.03 -0.59
CA CYS A 17 -11.78 -5.06 -0.57
C CYS A 17 -11.96 -4.03 0.54
N ARG A 18 -13.17 -3.49 0.75
CA ARG A 18 -13.47 -2.56 1.85
C ARG A 18 -13.22 -3.20 3.20
N VAL A 19 -13.77 -4.39 3.44
CA VAL A 19 -13.61 -5.10 4.71
C VAL A 19 -12.14 -5.46 4.93
N GLY A 20 -11.44 -5.97 3.90
CA GLY A 20 -10.01 -6.24 3.96
C GLY A 20 -9.20 -4.98 4.33
N ALA A 21 -9.54 -3.83 3.74
CA ALA A 21 -8.89 -2.56 4.06
C ALA A 21 -9.11 -2.09 5.51
N TYR A 22 -10.21 -2.46 6.17
CA TYR A 22 -10.40 -2.15 7.59
C TYR A 22 -9.53 -3.00 8.51
N TYR A 23 -9.22 -4.23 8.13
CA TYR A 23 -8.56 -5.19 9.02
C TYR A 23 -7.10 -5.49 8.68
N HIS A 24 -6.58 -5.05 7.51
CA HIS A 24 -5.23 -5.40 7.07
C HIS A 24 -4.13 -4.99 8.06
N ASP A 25 -4.33 -3.88 8.74
CA ASP A 25 -3.40 -3.27 9.69
C ASP A 25 -3.75 -3.51 11.17
N LEU A 26 -4.64 -4.46 11.44
CA LEU A 26 -5.12 -4.77 12.80
C LEU A 26 -3.99 -4.93 13.82
N GLY A 27 -2.86 -5.50 13.41
CA GLY A 27 -1.71 -5.73 14.28
C GLY A 27 -0.97 -4.46 14.73
N LYS A 28 -1.18 -3.33 14.08
CA LYS A 28 -0.62 -2.04 14.54
C LYS A 28 -1.17 -1.62 15.90
N MET A 29 -2.34 -2.14 16.30
CA MET A 29 -2.93 -1.89 17.63
C MET A 29 -2.08 -2.41 18.79
N VAL A 30 -1.20 -3.38 18.57
CA VAL A 30 -0.35 -3.98 19.62
C VAL A 30 0.75 -3.02 20.06
N ARG A 31 1.27 -2.20 19.13
CA ARG A 31 2.34 -1.20 19.39
C ARG A 31 2.11 0.05 18.56
N PRO A 32 1.02 0.78 18.78
CA PRO A 32 0.60 1.88 17.90
C PRO A 32 1.63 3.00 17.82
N GLU A 33 2.42 3.22 18.87
CA GLU A 33 3.40 4.30 19.00
C GLU A 33 4.59 4.19 18.02
N TYR A 34 4.80 3.02 17.40
CA TYR A 34 5.86 2.82 16.39
C TYR A 34 5.42 3.16 14.96
N TYR A 35 4.15 3.45 14.73
CA TYR A 35 3.63 3.75 13.39
C TYR A 35 3.38 5.25 13.26
N ILE A 36 3.94 5.85 12.21
CA ILE A 36 3.98 7.30 12.02
C ILE A 36 2.59 7.95 12.02
N GLU A 37 1.59 7.25 11.53
CA GLU A 37 0.19 7.69 11.53
C GLU A 37 -0.40 7.86 12.94
N ASN A 38 0.21 7.28 13.96
CA ASN A 38 -0.19 7.36 15.36
C ASN A 38 0.73 8.25 16.21
N GLN A 39 1.72 8.90 15.59
CA GLN A 39 2.65 9.81 16.29
C GLN A 39 2.14 11.25 16.18
N TYR A 40 1.63 11.79 17.28
CA TYR A 40 1.10 13.17 17.36
C TYR A 40 2.13 14.13 17.98
N GLY A 41 3.26 14.33 17.29
CA GLY A 41 4.31 15.24 17.73
C GLY A 41 5.05 14.72 18.99
N GLY A 42 6.29 14.39 18.83
CA GLY A 42 7.13 13.81 19.88
C GLY A 42 8.34 13.11 19.25
N ASP A 43 9.17 12.52 20.09
CA ASP A 43 10.33 11.75 19.62
C ASP A 43 9.87 10.50 18.85
N ASN A 44 10.44 10.31 17.68
CA ASN A 44 10.19 9.11 16.89
C ASN A 44 10.78 7.89 17.62
N LYS A 45 9.94 6.92 17.98
CA LYS A 45 10.37 5.70 18.70
C LYS A 45 11.43 4.89 17.98
N HIS A 46 11.63 5.14 16.69
CA HIS A 46 12.67 4.48 15.91
C HIS A 46 14.06 5.14 16.02
N ASP A 47 14.18 6.38 16.51
CA ASP A 47 15.44 7.13 16.52
C ASP A 47 16.52 6.47 17.39
N GLY A 48 16.12 5.75 18.45
CA GLY A 48 17.03 5.00 19.33
C GLY A 48 17.29 3.55 18.89
N LEU A 49 16.76 3.11 17.73
CA LEU A 49 16.83 1.72 17.30
C LEU A 49 17.74 1.55 16.08
N THR A 50 18.34 0.35 15.97
CA THR A 50 19.00 -0.02 14.71
C THR A 50 17.98 -0.19 13.60
N PRO A 51 18.35 0.06 12.31
CA PRO A 51 17.44 -0.15 11.18
C PRO A 51 16.81 -1.55 11.12
N VAL A 52 17.58 -2.59 11.49
CA VAL A 52 17.09 -3.97 11.54
C VAL A 52 16.02 -4.15 12.62
N MET A 53 16.22 -3.57 13.81
CA MET A 53 15.22 -3.62 14.89
C MET A 53 13.95 -2.87 14.50
N SER A 54 14.09 -1.71 13.90
CA SER A 54 12.96 -0.92 13.40
C SER A 54 12.17 -1.69 12.34
N ALA A 55 12.84 -2.28 11.34
CA ALA A 55 12.20 -3.10 10.33
C ALA A 55 11.49 -4.33 10.93
N LYS A 56 12.09 -4.96 11.95
CA LYS A 56 11.46 -6.08 12.67
C LYS A 56 10.16 -5.65 13.36
N ILE A 57 10.16 -4.50 14.04
CA ILE A 57 8.97 -3.97 14.71
C ILE A 57 7.88 -3.68 13.68
N ILE A 58 8.22 -2.98 12.60
CA ILE A 58 7.26 -2.69 11.53
C ILE A 58 6.66 -3.99 10.95
N LYS A 59 7.48 -4.97 10.60
CA LYS A 59 6.99 -6.25 10.04
C LYS A 59 6.12 -7.04 11.02
N ASN A 60 6.33 -6.87 12.31
CA ASN A 60 5.58 -7.63 13.33
C ASN A 60 4.09 -7.33 13.33
N HIS A 61 3.60 -6.18 12.79
CA HIS A 61 2.16 -5.96 12.71
C HIS A 61 1.43 -7.05 11.92
N VAL A 62 2.07 -7.62 10.92
CA VAL A 62 1.49 -8.75 10.16
C VAL A 62 1.30 -9.97 11.06
N ILE A 63 2.33 -10.32 11.85
CA ILE A 63 2.27 -11.48 12.76
C ILE A 63 1.25 -11.25 13.87
N ASP A 64 1.27 -10.07 14.47
CA ASP A 64 0.37 -9.70 15.55
C ASP A 64 -1.08 -9.56 15.04
N GLY A 65 -1.26 -9.03 13.83
CA GLY A 65 -2.55 -8.98 13.16
C GLY A 65 -3.16 -10.35 12.90
N LEU A 66 -2.35 -11.32 12.46
CA LEU A 66 -2.81 -12.71 12.27
C LEU A 66 -3.20 -13.38 13.60
N LYS A 67 -2.48 -13.09 14.70
CA LYS A 67 -2.85 -13.58 16.04
C LYS A 67 -4.20 -13.02 16.46
N LEU A 68 -4.39 -11.70 16.34
CA LEU A 68 -5.65 -11.03 16.65
C LEU A 68 -6.79 -11.55 15.76
N ALA A 69 -6.55 -11.68 14.46
CA ALA A 69 -7.55 -12.22 13.53
C ALA A 69 -8.01 -13.63 13.94
N LYS A 70 -7.09 -14.48 14.39
CA LYS A 70 -7.40 -15.82 14.90
C LYS A 70 -8.18 -15.76 16.23
N GLU A 71 -7.73 -14.92 17.15
CA GLU A 71 -8.37 -14.74 18.47
C GLU A 71 -9.82 -14.28 18.35
N TYR A 72 -10.07 -13.33 17.48
CA TYR A 72 -11.42 -12.77 17.25
C TYR A 72 -12.22 -13.49 16.16
N GLY A 73 -11.72 -14.60 15.62
CA GLY A 73 -12.46 -15.43 14.66
C GLY A 73 -12.72 -14.75 13.32
N LEU A 74 -11.81 -13.88 12.84
CA LEU A 74 -11.99 -13.26 11.53
C LEU A 74 -12.02 -14.33 10.44
N PRO A 75 -12.97 -14.24 9.49
CA PRO A 75 -13.01 -15.16 8.35
C PRO A 75 -11.70 -15.15 7.57
N LYS A 76 -11.25 -16.34 7.12
CA LYS A 76 -9.98 -16.48 6.37
C LYS A 76 -9.85 -15.50 5.21
N LYS A 77 -10.93 -15.30 4.43
CA LYS A 77 -10.93 -14.36 3.30
C LYS A 77 -10.62 -12.92 3.69
N VAL A 78 -10.91 -12.53 4.94
CA VAL A 78 -10.58 -11.20 5.48
C VAL A 78 -9.19 -11.21 6.08
N SER A 79 -8.84 -12.23 6.87
CA SER A 79 -7.51 -12.31 7.48
C SER A 79 -6.38 -12.50 6.46
N ASP A 80 -6.64 -13.02 5.26
CA ASP A 80 -5.66 -13.15 4.19
C ASP A 80 -5.10 -11.78 3.72
N PHE A 81 -5.86 -10.70 3.87
CA PHE A 81 -5.37 -9.35 3.56
C PHE A 81 -4.21 -8.92 4.48
N ILE A 82 -4.16 -9.40 5.72
CA ILE A 82 -3.13 -9.02 6.70
C ILE A 82 -1.71 -9.36 6.22
N PRO A 83 -1.38 -10.59 5.82
CA PRO A 83 -0.04 -10.87 5.32
C PRO A 83 0.16 -10.45 3.86
N MET A 84 -0.90 -10.44 3.06
CA MET A 84 -0.81 -10.28 1.60
C MET A 84 -0.68 -8.82 1.14
N HIS A 85 -1.09 -7.82 1.96
CA HIS A 85 -0.97 -6.43 1.55
C HIS A 85 0.49 -5.97 1.41
N HIS A 86 1.41 -6.61 2.13
CA HIS A 86 2.84 -6.39 1.94
C HIS A 86 3.54 -7.50 1.13
N GLY A 87 2.95 -8.71 1.07
CA GLY A 87 3.56 -9.85 0.41
C GLY A 87 4.97 -10.12 0.93
N THR A 88 5.94 -10.12 0.04
CA THR A 88 7.38 -10.27 0.36
C THR A 88 8.17 -8.98 0.08
N THR A 89 7.51 -7.84 0.04
CA THR A 89 8.17 -6.55 -0.17
C THR A 89 9.12 -6.21 0.97
N ARG A 90 9.99 -5.26 0.73
CA ARG A 90 11.01 -4.80 1.68
C ARG A 90 10.57 -3.54 2.40
N VAL A 91 10.87 -3.41 3.68
CA VAL A 91 10.72 -2.16 4.45
C VAL A 91 11.82 -1.19 3.99
N GLU A 92 11.55 -0.50 2.90
CA GLU A 92 12.53 0.23 2.06
C GLU A 92 13.28 1.30 2.84
N TYR A 93 12.57 2.09 3.66
CA TYR A 93 13.17 3.18 4.43
C TYR A 93 14.32 2.67 5.33
N PHE A 94 14.06 1.65 6.13
CA PHE A 94 15.07 1.12 7.06
C PHE A 94 16.18 0.34 6.34
N TYR A 95 15.86 -0.32 5.24
CA TYR A 95 16.88 -0.95 4.41
C TYR A 95 17.86 0.06 3.84
N ARG A 96 17.35 1.15 3.24
CA ARG A 96 18.22 2.23 2.72
C ARG A 96 19.01 2.92 3.84
N THR A 97 18.42 3.06 5.01
CA THR A 97 19.12 3.61 6.19
C THR A 97 20.27 2.68 6.61
N ALA A 98 20.06 1.36 6.62
CA ALA A 98 21.09 0.38 6.92
C ALA A 98 22.23 0.42 5.89
N LEU A 99 21.93 0.52 4.60
CA LEU A 99 22.96 0.63 3.55
C LEU A 99 23.88 1.84 3.73
N LYS A 100 23.36 2.95 4.26
CA LYS A 100 24.16 4.18 4.50
C LYS A 100 25.18 4.00 5.62
N SER A 101 25.03 3.02 6.53
CA SER A 101 26.01 2.75 7.59
C SER A 101 27.32 2.14 7.07
N GLY A 102 27.36 1.66 5.82
CA GLY A 102 28.52 1.01 5.22
C GLY A 102 28.74 -0.44 5.69
N GLU A 103 27.87 -0.98 6.50
CA GLU A 103 27.93 -2.37 6.95
C GLU A 103 27.33 -3.32 5.90
N LYS A 104 27.73 -4.61 5.96
CA LYS A 104 27.12 -5.65 5.14
C LYS A 104 25.68 -5.87 5.59
N VAL A 105 24.73 -5.51 4.74
CA VAL A 105 23.29 -5.61 5.02
C VAL A 105 22.73 -6.88 4.40
N ASP A 106 22.07 -7.70 5.21
CA ASP A 106 21.27 -8.83 4.73
C ASP A 106 19.85 -8.33 4.41
N GLU A 107 19.55 -8.26 3.12
CA GLU A 107 18.25 -7.78 2.62
C GLU A 107 17.06 -8.56 3.18
N GLN A 108 17.20 -9.86 3.42
CA GLN A 108 16.13 -10.72 3.93
C GLN A 108 15.60 -10.27 5.29
N GLN A 109 16.45 -9.63 6.11
CA GLN A 109 16.04 -9.10 7.41
C GLN A 109 15.01 -7.96 7.27
N PHE A 110 14.94 -7.33 6.12
CA PHE A 110 14.02 -6.21 5.83
C PHE A 110 12.78 -6.63 5.05
N CYS A 111 12.73 -7.85 4.51
CA CYS A 111 11.59 -8.34 3.74
C CYS A 111 10.47 -8.85 4.65
N TYR A 112 9.22 -8.60 4.23
CA TYR A 112 8.05 -9.22 4.84
C TYR A 112 8.02 -10.71 4.56
N PRO A 113 7.40 -11.52 5.46
CA PRO A 113 7.44 -12.98 5.34
C PRO A 113 6.54 -13.56 4.26
N GLY A 114 5.64 -12.77 3.71
CA GLY A 114 4.60 -13.25 2.79
C GLY A 114 3.38 -13.82 3.52
N PRO A 115 2.51 -14.53 2.81
CA PRO A 115 2.58 -14.84 1.39
C PRO A 115 2.31 -13.65 0.48
N LYS A 116 2.62 -13.76 -0.80
CA LYS A 116 2.23 -12.80 -1.84
C LYS A 116 0.70 -12.82 -2.05
N PRO A 117 0.10 -11.74 -2.59
CA PRO A 117 -1.29 -11.74 -2.99
C PRO A 117 -1.60 -12.88 -3.96
N ASN A 118 -2.73 -13.56 -3.75
CA ASN A 118 -3.17 -14.68 -4.58
C ASN A 118 -4.63 -14.56 -5.07
N THR A 119 -5.29 -13.45 -4.74
CA THR A 119 -6.60 -13.06 -5.26
C THR A 119 -6.53 -11.65 -5.84
N LYS A 120 -7.50 -11.29 -6.70
CA LYS A 120 -7.60 -9.93 -7.23
C LYS A 120 -7.72 -8.91 -6.12
N GLU A 121 -8.54 -9.20 -5.13
CA GLU A 121 -8.83 -8.31 -4.00
C GLU A 121 -7.58 -8.03 -3.15
N THR A 122 -6.80 -9.06 -2.83
CA THR A 122 -5.55 -8.89 -2.07
C THR A 122 -4.46 -8.17 -2.87
N GLY A 123 -4.40 -8.40 -4.20
CA GLY A 123 -3.53 -7.65 -5.12
C GLY A 123 -3.92 -6.18 -5.24
N ILE A 124 -5.22 -5.90 -5.32
CA ILE A 124 -5.75 -4.53 -5.30
C ILE A 124 -5.33 -3.81 -4.02
N LEU A 125 -5.50 -4.43 -2.85
CA LEU A 125 -5.14 -3.77 -1.58
C LEU A 125 -3.63 -3.49 -1.51
N MET A 126 -2.77 -4.42 -1.93
CA MET A 126 -1.32 -4.20 -2.00
C MET A 126 -0.95 -2.96 -2.85
N ILE A 127 -1.61 -2.78 -3.99
CA ILE A 127 -1.38 -1.62 -4.85
C ILE A 127 -1.91 -0.35 -4.18
N CYS A 128 -3.15 -0.38 -3.67
CA CYS A 128 -3.82 0.78 -3.09
C CYS A 128 -3.08 1.35 -1.88
N GLU A 129 -2.60 0.48 -0.98
CA GLU A 129 -1.87 0.87 0.21
C GLU A 129 -0.53 1.52 -0.16
N ALA A 130 0.22 0.90 -1.08
CA ALA A 130 1.48 1.46 -1.55
C ALA A 130 1.29 2.82 -2.25
N VAL A 131 0.24 2.97 -3.04
CA VAL A 131 -0.10 4.24 -3.72
C VAL A 131 -0.53 5.30 -2.70
N GLU A 132 -1.37 4.96 -1.74
CA GLU A 132 -1.84 5.89 -0.70
C GLU A 132 -0.66 6.46 0.11
N ALA A 133 0.22 5.57 0.58
CA ALA A 133 1.41 5.98 1.33
C ALA A 133 2.37 6.86 0.50
N ALA A 134 2.57 6.53 -0.77
CA ALA A 134 3.45 7.29 -1.65
C ALA A 134 2.87 8.67 -2.01
N VAL A 135 1.59 8.73 -2.39
CA VAL A 135 0.94 9.99 -2.76
C VAL A 135 0.86 10.96 -1.58
N ARG A 136 0.65 10.45 -0.36
CA ARG A 136 0.68 11.26 0.87
C ARG A 136 2.03 11.97 1.09
N SER A 137 3.12 11.42 0.56
CA SER A 137 4.45 12.00 0.68
C SER A 137 4.78 13.06 -0.39
N ILE A 138 3.95 13.22 -1.42
CA ILE A 138 4.19 14.19 -2.49
C ILE A 138 3.92 15.60 -1.96
N LYS A 139 4.94 16.47 -2.10
CA LYS A 139 4.76 17.91 -1.88
C LYS A 139 4.10 18.51 -3.12
N ASP A 140 3.05 19.28 -2.92
CA ASP A 140 2.27 19.90 -4.01
C ASP A 140 1.85 18.88 -5.08
N PRO A 141 0.93 17.95 -4.75
CA PRO A 141 0.50 16.90 -5.64
C PRO A 141 -0.27 17.52 -6.84
N ASP A 142 0.15 17.15 -8.04
CA ASP A 142 -0.61 17.38 -9.27
C ASP A 142 -1.00 16.03 -9.90
N ILE A 143 -1.90 16.07 -10.85
CA ILE A 143 -2.44 14.84 -11.44
C ILE A 143 -1.38 14.02 -12.19
N PHE A 144 -0.41 14.68 -12.80
CA PHE A 144 0.63 14.00 -13.58
C PHE A 144 1.63 13.30 -12.65
N LYS A 145 2.02 13.96 -11.54
CA LYS A 145 2.87 13.33 -10.50
C LYS A 145 2.17 12.13 -9.86
N ILE A 146 0.88 12.23 -9.61
CA ILE A 146 0.08 11.12 -9.06
C ILE A 146 0.02 9.98 -10.07
N GLU A 147 -0.25 10.28 -11.34
CA GLU A 147 -0.31 9.27 -12.40
C GLU A 147 1.02 8.54 -12.59
N GLU A 148 2.12 9.28 -12.61
CA GLU A 148 3.47 8.73 -12.68
C GLU A 148 3.77 7.84 -11.46
N MET A 149 3.43 8.30 -10.26
CA MET A 149 3.62 7.53 -9.02
C MET A 149 2.85 6.22 -9.04
N ILE A 150 1.58 6.22 -9.45
CA ILE A 150 0.77 5.01 -9.58
C ILE A 150 1.42 4.05 -10.57
N SER A 151 1.84 4.53 -11.74
CA SER A 151 2.49 3.72 -12.77
C SER A 151 3.76 3.07 -12.22
N ASN A 152 4.64 3.85 -11.60
CA ASN A 152 5.88 3.37 -11.01
C ASN A 152 5.65 2.29 -9.93
N ILE A 153 4.60 2.44 -9.12
CA ILE A 153 4.26 1.45 -8.09
C ILE A 153 3.77 0.16 -8.73
N ILE A 154 2.86 0.21 -9.69
CA ILE A 154 2.35 -0.97 -10.40
C ILE A 154 3.51 -1.70 -11.08
N ASP A 155 4.35 -0.99 -11.82
CA ASP A 155 5.51 -1.55 -12.52
C ASP A 155 6.51 -2.18 -11.54
N SER A 156 6.76 -1.55 -10.41
CA SER A 156 7.60 -2.09 -9.34
C SER A 156 7.03 -3.39 -8.76
N ARG A 157 5.71 -3.49 -8.56
CA ARG A 157 5.07 -4.73 -8.07
C ARG A 157 5.14 -5.86 -9.09
N ILE A 158 5.04 -5.54 -10.39
CA ILE A 158 5.23 -6.50 -11.47
C ILE A 158 6.69 -6.95 -11.53
N ALA A 159 7.64 -6.02 -11.60
CA ALA A 159 9.07 -6.30 -11.70
C ALA A 159 9.59 -7.14 -10.53
N SER A 160 9.13 -6.85 -9.30
CA SER A 160 9.47 -7.62 -8.09
C SER A 160 8.65 -8.90 -7.93
N ARG A 161 7.83 -9.26 -8.91
CA ARG A 161 6.98 -10.45 -8.92
C ARG A 161 6.06 -10.58 -7.70
N GLN A 162 5.62 -9.45 -7.14
CA GLN A 162 4.69 -9.48 -6.01
C GLN A 162 3.29 -9.95 -6.41
N LEU A 163 2.92 -9.72 -7.66
CA LEU A 163 1.60 -10.09 -8.22
C LEU A 163 1.64 -11.43 -9.00
N SER A 164 2.73 -12.21 -8.91
CA SER A 164 2.88 -13.43 -9.74
C SER A 164 1.84 -14.51 -9.45
N ASP A 165 1.31 -14.57 -8.22
CA ASP A 165 0.31 -15.55 -7.79
C ASP A 165 -1.12 -14.99 -7.87
N CYS A 166 -1.25 -13.72 -8.29
CA CYS A 166 -2.49 -12.98 -8.35
C CYS A 166 -3.07 -13.06 -9.78
N PRO A 167 -4.35 -13.45 -9.95
CA PRO A 167 -4.96 -13.57 -11.27
C PRO A 167 -5.38 -12.21 -11.86
N LEU A 168 -4.50 -11.23 -11.82
CA LEU A 168 -4.67 -9.91 -12.43
C LEU A 168 -4.03 -9.89 -13.82
N THR A 169 -4.77 -9.43 -14.80
CA THR A 169 -4.27 -9.20 -16.16
C THR A 169 -3.69 -7.78 -16.30
N MET A 170 -2.89 -7.55 -17.35
CA MET A 170 -2.37 -6.21 -17.65
C MET A 170 -3.49 -5.21 -17.98
N ASP A 171 -4.58 -5.66 -18.60
CA ASP A 171 -5.76 -4.85 -18.85
C ASP A 171 -6.45 -4.43 -17.54
N GLU A 172 -6.58 -5.36 -16.59
CA GLU A 172 -7.13 -5.05 -15.27
C GLU A 172 -6.23 -4.11 -14.46
N LEU A 173 -4.91 -4.25 -14.53
CA LEU A 173 -3.98 -3.31 -13.91
C LEU A 173 -4.12 -1.89 -14.50
N SER A 174 -4.33 -1.78 -15.81
CA SER A 174 -4.64 -0.50 -16.46
C SER A 174 -5.96 0.10 -15.96
N LYS A 175 -7.00 -0.73 -15.77
CA LYS A 175 -8.29 -0.30 -15.20
C LYS A 175 -8.18 0.09 -13.73
N ILE A 176 -7.37 -0.62 -12.94
CA ILE A 176 -7.05 -0.27 -11.54
C ILE A 176 -6.37 1.09 -11.47
N LYS A 177 -5.40 1.38 -12.35
CA LYS A 177 -4.82 2.72 -12.45
C LYS A 177 -5.91 3.77 -12.71
N GLY A 178 -6.83 3.48 -13.61
CA GLY A 178 -7.90 4.37 -14.01
C GLY A 178 -7.43 5.44 -15.01
N LYS A 179 -8.39 6.29 -15.42
CA LYS A 179 -8.15 7.44 -16.31
C LYS A 179 -8.44 8.73 -15.56
N ILE A 180 -7.79 9.82 -15.93
CA ILE A 180 -7.93 11.14 -15.29
C ILE A 180 -9.39 11.61 -15.29
N ASP A 181 -10.11 11.39 -16.38
CA ASP A 181 -11.52 11.74 -16.59
C ASP A 181 -12.49 10.58 -16.30
N GLY A 182 -11.96 9.45 -15.80
CA GLY A 182 -12.76 8.29 -15.45
C GLY A 182 -13.53 8.45 -14.15
N SER A 183 -14.35 7.43 -13.85
CA SER A 183 -15.16 7.35 -12.62
C SER A 183 -14.66 6.30 -11.61
N THR A 184 -13.82 5.36 -12.04
CA THR A 184 -13.32 4.24 -11.25
C THR A 184 -11.80 4.08 -11.36
N GLY A 185 -11.20 3.40 -10.41
CA GLY A 185 -9.76 3.22 -10.30
C GLY A 185 -9.10 4.24 -9.38
N LEU A 186 -7.78 4.22 -9.32
CA LEU A 186 -6.97 5.05 -8.40
C LEU A 186 -7.01 6.54 -8.76
N LEU A 187 -6.76 6.87 -10.03
CA LEU A 187 -6.63 8.26 -10.48
C LEU A 187 -7.86 9.12 -10.19
N PRO A 188 -9.10 8.72 -10.53
CA PRO A 188 -10.27 9.55 -10.26
C PRO A 188 -10.51 9.79 -8.77
N VAL A 189 -10.28 8.75 -7.93
CA VAL A 189 -10.48 8.86 -6.48
C VAL A 189 -9.44 9.78 -5.86
N LEU A 190 -8.16 9.63 -6.22
CA LEU A 190 -7.08 10.48 -5.70
C LEU A 190 -7.25 11.93 -6.15
N ARG A 191 -7.64 12.16 -7.41
CA ARG A 191 -7.97 13.49 -7.88
C ARG A 191 -9.05 14.15 -7.01
N GLY A 192 -10.10 13.40 -6.65
CA GLY A 192 -11.16 13.89 -5.76
C GLY A 192 -10.66 14.18 -4.35
N ILE A 193 -9.86 13.30 -3.77
CA ILE A 193 -9.31 13.46 -2.41
C ILE A 193 -8.41 14.69 -2.31
N TYR A 194 -7.54 14.93 -3.30
CA TYR A 194 -6.60 16.05 -3.30
C TYR A 194 -7.15 17.30 -3.94
N HIS A 195 -8.43 17.33 -4.35
CA HIS A 195 -9.11 18.47 -5.00
C HIS A 195 -8.36 19.01 -6.23
N ILE A 196 -7.70 18.12 -6.99
CA ILE A 196 -6.90 18.52 -8.15
C ILE A 196 -7.81 18.87 -9.30
N ARG A 197 -7.71 20.11 -9.78
CA ARG A 197 -8.44 20.59 -10.96
C ARG A 197 -7.72 20.17 -12.22
N ILE A 198 -8.50 19.77 -13.24
CA ILE A 198 -7.96 19.58 -14.60
C ILE A 198 -8.02 20.94 -15.29
N GLU A 199 -6.85 21.48 -15.66
CA GLU A 199 -6.77 22.65 -16.54
C GLU A 199 -6.77 22.17 -17.99
N TYR A 200 -7.85 22.48 -18.73
CA TYR A 200 -7.89 22.21 -20.16
C TYR A 200 -7.23 23.36 -20.93
N PRO A 201 -6.46 23.06 -22.02
CA PRO A 201 -5.72 24.06 -22.78
C PRO A 201 -6.59 25.20 -23.31
N ASP A 202 -7.88 24.94 -23.54
CA ASP A 202 -8.85 25.90 -24.13
C ASP A 202 -9.61 26.74 -23.10
N SER A 203 -9.34 26.59 -21.79
CA SER A 203 -10.05 27.34 -20.74
C SER A 203 -9.56 28.79 -20.55
N LYS A 204 -8.62 29.27 -21.37
CA LYS A 204 -8.09 30.64 -21.33
C LYS A 204 -8.67 31.57 -22.41
N ALA A 205 -9.81 31.21 -22.97
CA ALA A 205 -10.50 32.11 -23.92
C ALA A 205 -11.90 32.46 -23.38
N ASN A 206 -11.94 33.43 -22.45
CA ASN A 206 -13.03 34.44 -22.31
C ASN A 206 -12.69 35.42 -21.19
#